data_31f4e172f29e1da7e72c4aa4b84f8163
#
_entry.id   31f4e172f29e1da7e72c4aa4b84f8163
#
_cell.length_a   1.000
_cell.length_b   1.000
_cell.length_c   1.000
_cell.angle_alpha   90.00
_cell.angle_beta   90.00
_cell.angle_gamma   90.00
#
_symmetry.space_group_name_H-M   'P 1'
#
loop_
_entity.id
_entity.type
_entity.pdbx_description
1 polymer ?
#
loop_
_entity_poly.entity_id
_entity_poly.type
_entity_poly.pdbx_seq_one_letter_code
_entity_poly.pdbx_strand_id
1 'polypeptide(L)'
;MISFFATIAIKLALGLLSLVFVINVTGKGNLAPSSAVDQIQNFVLGGIIGGVIYNSSITIIQYIVILIIWTILILLLKWLNTNVSFIKHLIDGKPTIIIKNGTLDPEACRSKGLAAADVALKLRAQGIFQLKDVKRAVIEQNGQLIVVRMGDENPKYPVITDGVVQAEILETIGKTEEWLMDELKQEGFEEVSNIFIAEYDKGQLNVVTY
;
A
#
# COMPACT_ATOMS: atom_id res chain seq x y z
N MET A 1 24.10 -15.81 36.94
CA MET A 1 22.91 -16.38 36.27
C MET A 1 21.71 -15.41 36.32
N ILE A 2 21.32 -14.88 37.50
CA ILE A 2 20.19 -13.94 37.66
C ILE A 2 20.39 -12.65 36.80
N SER A 3 21.61 -12.07 36.81
CA SER A 3 21.92 -10.86 36.01
C SER A 3 21.78 -11.07 34.51
N PHE A 4 22.09 -12.26 34.01
CA PHE A 4 21.93 -12.61 32.60
C PHE A 4 20.46 -12.61 32.19
N PHE A 5 19.59 -13.31 32.93
CA PHE A 5 18.17 -13.33 32.66
C PHE A 5 17.48 -11.96 32.84
N ALA A 6 17.95 -11.17 33.83
CA ALA A 6 17.47 -9.81 34.01
C ALA A 6 17.81 -8.92 32.80
N THR A 7 19.01 -9.03 32.23
CA THR A 7 19.39 -8.31 31.01
C THR A 7 18.53 -8.73 29.82
N ILE A 8 18.26 -10.03 29.64
CA ILE A 8 17.37 -10.53 28.61
C ILE A 8 15.96 -9.96 28.78
N ALA A 9 15.41 -9.98 30.00
CA ALA A 9 14.08 -9.46 30.28
C ALA A 9 13.98 -7.96 29.96
N ILE A 10 15.00 -7.17 30.32
CA ILE A 10 15.06 -5.74 29.97
C ILE A 10 15.10 -5.53 28.44
N LYS A 11 15.93 -6.30 27.72
CA LYS A 11 16.00 -6.20 26.26
C LYS A 11 14.68 -6.59 25.60
N LEU A 12 14.01 -7.64 26.08
CA LEU A 12 12.66 -8.03 25.60
C LEU A 12 11.64 -6.91 25.84
N ALA A 13 11.62 -6.34 27.03
CA ALA A 13 10.71 -5.23 27.36
C ALA A 13 10.96 -4.01 26.48
N LEU A 14 12.23 -3.63 26.27
CA LEU A 14 12.61 -2.53 25.38
C LEU A 14 12.22 -2.83 23.92
N GLY A 15 12.45 -4.07 23.46
CA GLY A 15 12.02 -4.50 22.12
C GLY A 15 10.51 -4.40 21.92
N LEU A 16 9.73 -4.85 22.89
CA LEU A 16 8.29 -4.75 22.87
C LEU A 16 7.81 -3.28 22.88
N LEU A 17 8.39 -2.46 23.76
CA LEU A 17 8.06 -1.03 23.82
C LEU A 17 8.42 -0.31 22.53
N SER A 18 9.57 -0.63 21.91
CA SER A 18 9.96 -0.05 20.63
C SER A 18 9.00 -0.45 19.51
N LEU A 19 8.52 -1.71 19.47
CA LEU A 19 7.53 -2.16 18.52
C LEU A 19 6.24 -1.36 18.66
N VAL A 20 5.73 -1.24 19.88
CA VAL A 20 4.51 -0.46 20.17
C VAL A 20 4.69 1.00 19.77
N PHE A 21 5.85 1.59 20.10
CA PHE A 21 6.17 2.97 19.75
C PHE A 21 6.19 3.16 18.22
N VAL A 22 6.91 2.30 17.51
CA VAL A 22 7.00 2.38 16.04
C VAL A 22 5.62 2.22 15.39
N ILE A 23 4.79 1.26 15.85
CA ILE A 23 3.42 1.09 15.33
C ILE A 23 2.59 2.36 15.55
N ASN A 24 2.69 3.00 16.71
CA ASN A 24 1.92 4.22 16.99
C ASN A 24 2.39 5.43 16.17
N VAL A 25 3.70 5.55 15.94
CA VAL A 25 4.26 6.68 15.15
C VAL A 25 4.06 6.47 13.65
N THR A 26 4.18 5.24 13.17
CA THR A 26 4.07 4.93 11.75
C THR A 26 2.65 4.62 11.27
N GLY A 27 1.70 4.60 12.21
CA GLY A 27 0.30 4.32 11.93
C GLY A 27 -0.07 2.84 12.02
N LYS A 28 -1.37 2.57 12.08
CA LYS A 28 -1.93 1.22 12.30
C LYS A 28 -1.80 0.26 11.11
N GLY A 29 -1.27 0.71 9.98
CA GLY A 29 -0.99 -0.13 8.81
C GLY A 29 -0.11 -1.34 9.13
N ASN A 30 0.73 -1.26 10.16
CA ASN A 30 1.58 -2.37 10.59
C ASN A 30 0.83 -3.56 11.21
N LEU A 31 -0.40 -3.36 11.67
CA LEU A 31 -1.26 -4.45 12.21
C LEU A 31 -1.85 -5.30 11.08
N ALA A 32 -2.07 -4.70 9.90
CA ALA A 32 -2.46 -5.38 8.68
C ALA A 32 -1.59 -4.79 7.55
N PRO A 33 -0.35 -5.28 7.36
CA PRO A 33 0.59 -4.69 6.43
C PRO A 33 0.00 -4.68 5.02
N SER A 34 -0.20 -3.48 4.50
CA SER A 34 -0.75 -3.24 3.17
C SER A 34 0.32 -2.87 2.14
N SER A 35 1.54 -2.56 2.60
CA SER A 35 2.68 -2.22 1.76
C SER A 35 3.90 -3.13 2.00
N ALA A 36 4.82 -3.18 1.02
CA ALA A 36 6.08 -3.88 1.16
C ALA A 36 6.94 -3.27 2.28
N VAL A 37 6.88 -1.95 2.47
CA VAL A 37 7.60 -1.23 3.55
C VAL A 37 7.15 -1.72 4.92
N ASP A 38 5.84 -1.89 5.14
CA ASP A 38 5.31 -2.37 6.42
C ASP A 38 5.79 -3.80 6.74
N GLN A 39 5.84 -4.67 5.72
CA GLN A 39 6.35 -6.03 5.89
C GLN A 39 7.85 -6.04 6.21
N ILE A 40 8.66 -5.32 5.44
CA ILE A 40 10.11 -5.19 5.68
C ILE A 40 10.36 -4.66 7.09
N GLN A 41 9.63 -3.63 7.52
CA GLN A 41 9.74 -3.07 8.85
C GLN A 41 9.56 -4.14 9.94
N ASN A 42 8.50 -4.93 9.85
CA ASN A 42 8.19 -5.94 10.85
C ASN A 42 9.24 -7.07 10.89
N PHE A 43 9.70 -7.54 9.71
CA PHE A 43 10.71 -8.59 9.63
C PHE A 43 12.07 -8.13 10.16
N VAL A 44 12.53 -6.94 9.76
CA VAL A 44 13.84 -6.43 10.17
C VAL A 44 13.84 -6.09 11.65
N LEU A 45 12.79 -5.46 12.18
CA LEU A 45 12.69 -5.18 13.60
C LEU A 45 12.68 -6.46 14.43
N GLY A 46 11.93 -7.48 14.01
CA GLY A 46 11.93 -8.80 14.64
C GLY A 46 13.33 -9.44 14.62
N GLY A 47 14.05 -9.32 13.50
CA GLY A 47 15.42 -9.78 13.34
C GLY A 47 16.41 -9.07 14.27
N ILE A 48 16.31 -7.74 14.39
CA ILE A 48 17.13 -6.93 15.32
C ILE A 48 16.88 -7.38 16.76
N ILE A 49 15.61 -7.46 17.17
CA ILE A 49 15.24 -7.89 18.52
C ILE A 49 15.77 -9.29 18.79
N GLY A 50 15.49 -10.26 17.91
CA GLY A 50 15.91 -11.64 18.06
C GLY A 50 17.42 -11.82 18.10
N GLY A 51 18.18 -11.10 17.27
CA GLY A 51 19.64 -11.17 17.21
C GLY A 51 20.35 -10.58 18.42
N VAL A 52 19.72 -9.59 19.07
CA VAL A 52 20.37 -8.86 20.19
C VAL A 52 19.99 -9.42 21.55
N ILE A 53 18.84 -10.06 21.69
CA ILE A 53 18.32 -10.51 22.99
C ILE A 53 19.32 -11.40 23.73
N TYR A 54 19.86 -12.41 23.05
CA TYR A 54 20.76 -13.39 23.65
C TYR A 54 22.24 -12.98 23.58
N ASN A 55 22.58 -11.89 22.89
CA ASN A 55 23.95 -11.44 22.71
C ASN A 55 24.41 -10.59 23.92
N SER A 56 25.22 -11.18 24.79
CA SER A 56 25.77 -10.50 25.95
C SER A 56 26.80 -9.43 25.63
N SER A 57 27.40 -9.45 24.44
CA SER A 57 28.39 -8.44 24.00
C SER A 57 27.74 -7.11 23.67
N ILE A 58 26.44 -7.08 23.39
CA ILE A 58 25.68 -5.86 23.10
C ILE A 58 25.06 -5.38 24.42
N THR A 59 25.50 -4.21 24.87
CA THR A 59 24.91 -3.58 26.06
C THR A 59 23.53 -3.05 25.84
N ILE A 60 22.74 -2.80 26.90
CA ILE A 60 21.39 -2.22 26.81
C ILE A 60 21.42 -0.87 26.10
N ILE A 61 22.46 -0.03 26.37
CA ILE A 61 22.61 1.29 25.72
C ILE A 61 22.81 1.13 24.21
N GLN A 62 23.70 0.23 23.79
CA GLN A 62 23.92 -0.05 22.37
C GLN A 62 22.64 -0.56 21.69
N TYR A 63 21.87 -1.38 22.38
CA TYR A 63 20.59 -1.87 21.86
C TYR A 63 19.58 -0.72 21.66
N ILE A 64 19.45 0.19 22.63
CA ILE A 64 18.60 1.39 22.50
C ILE A 64 19.04 2.23 21.30
N VAL A 65 20.34 2.44 21.12
CA VAL A 65 20.86 3.19 19.96
C VAL A 65 20.50 2.50 18.64
N ILE A 66 20.62 1.18 18.56
CA ILE A 66 20.21 0.41 17.36
C ILE A 66 18.73 0.60 17.07
N LEU A 67 17.86 0.54 18.09
CA LEU A 67 16.42 0.75 17.93
C LEU A 67 16.09 2.18 17.47
N ILE A 68 16.80 3.19 17.98
CA ILE A 68 16.63 4.59 17.54
C ILE A 68 17.04 4.74 16.08
N ILE A 69 18.22 4.24 15.70
CA ILE A 69 18.69 4.28 14.31
C ILE A 69 17.67 3.62 13.39
N TRP A 70 17.18 2.44 13.74
CA TRP A 70 16.18 1.73 12.98
C TRP A 70 14.88 2.55 12.84
N THR A 71 14.40 3.15 13.92
CA THR A 71 13.20 3.98 13.92
C THR A 71 13.36 5.18 12.97
N ILE A 72 14.49 5.85 13.00
CA ILE A 72 14.78 6.98 12.10
C ILE A 72 14.80 6.52 10.64
N LEU A 73 15.45 5.40 10.35
CA LEU A 73 15.53 4.85 9.00
C LEU A 73 14.15 4.49 8.44
N ILE A 74 13.30 3.85 9.25
CA ILE A 74 11.95 3.47 8.77
C ILE A 74 11.05 4.68 8.60
N LEU A 75 11.14 5.69 9.46
CA LEU A 75 10.40 6.95 9.29
C LEU A 75 10.85 7.68 8.04
N LEU A 76 12.15 7.74 7.79
CA LEU A 76 12.70 8.32 6.55
C LEU A 76 12.20 7.55 5.31
N LEU A 77 12.24 6.22 5.36
CA LEU A 77 11.76 5.40 4.25
C LEU A 77 10.27 5.61 3.99
N LYS A 78 9.45 5.67 5.02
CA LYS A 78 8.01 5.97 4.89
C LYS A 78 7.77 7.37 4.34
N TRP A 79 8.49 8.36 4.82
CA TRP A 79 8.40 9.72 4.29
C TRP A 79 8.78 9.77 2.81
N LEU A 80 9.87 9.10 2.42
CA LEU A 80 10.27 9.00 1.01
C LEU A 80 9.20 8.28 0.16
N ASN A 81 8.65 7.18 0.66
CA ASN A 81 7.61 6.42 -0.03
C ASN A 81 6.32 7.22 -0.23
N THR A 82 5.99 8.11 0.71
CA THR A 82 4.79 8.97 0.61
C THR A 82 5.02 10.16 -0.31
N ASN A 83 6.21 10.79 -0.25
CA ASN A 83 6.46 12.07 -0.91
C ASN A 83 7.18 11.95 -2.27
N VAL A 84 7.78 10.80 -2.58
CA VAL A 84 8.56 10.61 -3.81
C VAL A 84 7.95 9.50 -4.65
N SER A 85 7.18 9.87 -5.67
CA SER A 85 6.45 8.93 -6.55
C SER A 85 7.35 7.86 -7.19
N PHE A 86 8.60 8.19 -7.52
CA PHE A 86 9.56 7.23 -8.05
C PHE A 86 9.86 6.12 -7.04
N ILE A 87 10.09 6.48 -5.77
CA ILE A 87 10.37 5.52 -4.69
C ILE A 87 9.14 4.66 -4.40
N LYS A 88 7.96 5.28 -4.36
CA LYS A 88 6.68 4.56 -4.22
C LYS A 88 6.51 3.49 -5.30
N HIS A 89 6.73 3.83 -6.57
CA HIS A 89 6.62 2.87 -7.66
C HIS A 89 7.70 1.78 -7.63
N LEU A 90 8.90 2.11 -7.15
CA LEU A 90 10.00 1.14 -7.04
C LEU A 90 9.75 0.11 -5.95
N ILE A 91 9.21 0.53 -4.79
CA ILE A 91 9.01 -0.31 -3.62
C ILE A 91 7.69 -1.06 -3.70
N ASP A 92 6.59 -0.35 -3.91
CA ASP A 92 5.24 -0.91 -3.89
C ASP A 92 4.81 -1.48 -5.25
N GLY A 93 5.41 -0.98 -6.35
CA GLY A 93 5.01 -1.31 -7.71
C GLY A 93 3.78 -0.53 -8.17
N LYS A 94 3.14 -0.99 -9.24
CA LYS A 94 1.92 -0.40 -9.79
C LYS A 94 0.79 -1.43 -9.78
N PRO A 95 -0.46 -1.03 -9.51
CA PRO A 95 -1.62 -1.86 -9.80
C PRO A 95 -1.59 -2.31 -11.26
N THR A 96 -2.02 -3.52 -11.54
CA THR A 96 -1.96 -4.07 -12.91
C THR A 96 -3.27 -4.72 -13.28
N ILE A 97 -3.86 -4.29 -14.39
CA ILE A 97 -5.08 -4.90 -14.94
C ILE A 97 -4.70 -6.26 -15.52
N ILE A 98 -5.34 -7.31 -15.04
CA ILE A 98 -5.14 -8.68 -15.55
C ILE A 98 -6.33 -9.23 -16.31
N ILE A 99 -7.54 -8.63 -16.13
CA ILE A 99 -8.73 -8.99 -16.90
C ILE A 99 -9.41 -7.69 -17.35
N LYS A 100 -9.75 -7.60 -18.64
CA LYS A 100 -10.53 -6.51 -19.23
C LYS A 100 -11.65 -7.11 -20.11
N ASN A 101 -12.90 -6.80 -19.80
CA ASN A 101 -14.10 -7.26 -20.53
C ASN A 101 -14.12 -8.79 -20.77
N GLY A 102 -13.89 -9.57 -19.71
CA GLY A 102 -13.91 -11.03 -19.78
C GLY A 102 -12.65 -11.67 -20.37
N THR A 103 -11.70 -10.88 -20.84
CA THR A 103 -10.44 -11.37 -21.45
C THR A 103 -9.31 -11.25 -20.45
N LEU A 104 -8.66 -12.39 -20.14
CA LEU A 104 -7.48 -12.44 -19.30
C LEU A 104 -6.24 -12.07 -20.11
N ASP A 105 -5.34 -11.27 -19.51
CA ASP A 105 -4.01 -10.98 -20.05
C ASP A 105 -2.96 -11.87 -19.37
N PRO A 106 -2.44 -12.92 -20.07
CA PRO A 106 -1.45 -13.82 -19.50
C PRO A 106 -0.09 -13.16 -19.23
N GLU A 107 0.30 -12.13 -20.00
CA GLU A 107 1.56 -11.42 -19.83
C GLU A 107 1.51 -10.54 -18.59
N ALA A 108 0.41 -9.83 -18.40
CA ALA A 108 0.16 -9.07 -17.18
C ALA A 108 0.20 -9.97 -15.94
N CYS A 109 -0.42 -11.16 -15.99
CA CYS A 109 -0.36 -12.14 -14.90
C CYS A 109 1.09 -12.58 -14.61
N ARG A 110 1.87 -12.92 -15.64
CA ARG A 110 3.28 -13.34 -15.50
C ARG A 110 4.14 -12.24 -14.90
N SER A 111 3.93 -10.99 -15.29
CA SER A 111 4.68 -9.84 -14.75
C SER A 111 4.49 -9.66 -13.24
N LYS A 112 3.39 -10.19 -12.69
CA LYS A 112 3.05 -10.20 -11.27
C LYS A 112 3.32 -11.55 -10.59
N GLY A 113 3.95 -12.50 -11.28
CA GLY A 113 4.25 -13.82 -10.74
C GLY A 113 3.02 -14.70 -10.50
N LEU A 114 1.90 -14.42 -11.18
CA LEU A 114 0.65 -15.16 -11.02
C LEU A 114 0.54 -16.28 -12.05
N ALA A 115 0.34 -17.50 -11.59
CA ALA A 115 -0.08 -18.61 -12.42
C ALA A 115 -1.61 -18.56 -12.68
N ALA A 116 -2.07 -19.24 -13.72
CA ALA A 116 -3.50 -19.32 -14.02
C ALA A 116 -4.33 -19.89 -12.85
N ALA A 117 -3.75 -20.84 -12.10
CA ALA A 117 -4.38 -21.41 -10.91
C ALA A 117 -4.58 -20.38 -9.80
N ASP A 118 -3.63 -19.44 -9.62
CA ASP A 118 -3.71 -18.38 -8.62
C ASP A 118 -4.82 -17.39 -8.97
N VAL A 119 -4.92 -17.01 -10.24
CA VAL A 119 -5.99 -16.14 -10.73
C VAL A 119 -7.35 -16.80 -10.52
N ALA A 120 -7.49 -18.08 -10.90
CA ALA A 120 -8.73 -18.84 -10.72
C ALA A 120 -9.12 -18.98 -9.24
N LEU A 121 -8.13 -19.17 -8.35
CA LEU A 121 -8.36 -19.24 -6.90
C LEU A 121 -8.85 -17.88 -6.37
N LYS A 122 -8.18 -16.78 -6.74
CA LYS A 122 -8.54 -15.42 -6.31
C LYS A 122 -9.94 -15.02 -6.79
N LEU A 123 -10.33 -15.39 -8.01
CA LEU A 123 -11.68 -15.14 -8.54
C LEU A 123 -12.73 -15.95 -7.78
N ARG A 124 -12.49 -17.25 -7.55
CA ARG A 124 -13.41 -18.11 -6.79
C ARG A 124 -13.59 -17.65 -5.35
N ALA A 125 -12.55 -17.13 -4.71
CA ALA A 125 -12.63 -16.56 -3.37
C ALA A 125 -13.61 -15.36 -3.30
N GLN A 126 -13.85 -14.68 -4.45
CA GLN A 126 -14.82 -13.60 -4.59
C GLN A 126 -16.18 -14.05 -5.19
N GLY A 127 -16.40 -15.37 -5.29
CA GLY A 127 -17.62 -15.93 -5.86
C GLY A 127 -17.77 -15.76 -7.37
N ILE A 128 -16.64 -15.64 -8.08
CA ILE A 128 -16.60 -15.50 -9.55
C ILE A 128 -16.06 -16.78 -10.15
N PHE A 129 -16.85 -17.41 -11.02
CA PHE A 129 -16.53 -18.72 -11.58
C PHE A 129 -16.24 -18.67 -13.10
N GLN A 130 -16.58 -17.55 -13.76
CA GLN A 130 -16.39 -17.40 -15.20
C GLN A 130 -15.73 -16.05 -15.51
N LEU A 131 -14.73 -16.05 -16.39
CA LEU A 131 -14.02 -14.82 -16.79
C LEU A 131 -14.95 -13.80 -17.46
N LYS A 132 -15.97 -14.29 -18.22
CA LYS A 132 -16.94 -13.41 -18.88
C LYS A 132 -17.78 -12.54 -17.94
N ASP A 133 -17.87 -12.95 -16.65
CA ASP A 133 -18.60 -12.18 -15.62
C ASP A 133 -17.76 -11.02 -15.06
N VAL A 134 -16.49 -10.91 -15.50
CA VAL A 134 -15.55 -9.89 -15.05
C VAL A 134 -15.45 -8.76 -16.07
N LYS A 135 -15.85 -7.56 -15.70
CA LYS A 135 -15.64 -6.36 -16.49
C LYS A 135 -14.17 -5.91 -16.42
N ARG A 136 -13.63 -5.88 -15.20
CA ARG A 136 -12.24 -5.50 -14.92
C ARG A 136 -11.73 -6.24 -13.68
N ALA A 137 -10.51 -6.74 -13.74
CA ALA A 137 -9.83 -7.24 -12.56
C ALA A 137 -8.42 -6.66 -12.48
N VAL A 138 -8.06 -6.11 -11.32
CA VAL A 138 -6.79 -5.46 -11.04
C VAL A 138 -6.08 -6.18 -9.91
N ILE A 139 -4.81 -6.49 -10.09
CA ILE A 139 -3.93 -6.88 -8.99
C ILE A 139 -3.35 -5.63 -8.38
N GLU A 140 -3.67 -5.41 -7.12
CA GLU A 140 -3.15 -4.31 -6.32
C GLU A 140 -1.70 -4.56 -5.89
N GLN A 141 -1.05 -3.50 -5.38
CA GLN A 141 0.35 -3.54 -4.91
C GLN A 141 0.58 -4.59 -3.82
N ASN A 142 -0.40 -4.84 -2.97
CA ASN A 142 -0.36 -5.85 -1.90
C ASN A 142 -0.72 -7.28 -2.39
N GLY A 143 -0.91 -7.47 -3.70
CA GLY A 143 -1.27 -8.74 -4.30
C GLY A 143 -2.75 -9.13 -4.17
N GLN A 144 -3.60 -8.24 -3.64
CA GLN A 144 -5.05 -8.45 -3.63
C GLN A 144 -5.63 -8.28 -5.03
N LEU A 145 -6.64 -9.08 -5.35
CA LEU A 145 -7.39 -8.96 -6.59
C LEU A 145 -8.67 -8.15 -6.33
N ILE A 146 -8.78 -7.00 -6.99
CA ILE A 146 -10.02 -6.22 -7.01
C ILE A 146 -10.76 -6.52 -8.31
N VAL A 147 -12.03 -6.87 -8.22
CA VAL A 147 -12.83 -7.26 -9.37
C VAL A 147 -14.09 -6.41 -9.47
N VAL A 148 -14.33 -5.91 -10.68
CA VAL A 148 -15.59 -5.29 -11.11
C VAL A 148 -16.31 -6.30 -11.99
N ARG A 149 -17.54 -6.65 -11.66
CA ARG A 149 -18.34 -7.60 -12.42
C ARG A 149 -19.00 -6.94 -13.64
N MET A 150 -19.35 -7.75 -14.65
CA MET A 150 -20.21 -7.29 -15.72
C MET A 150 -21.58 -6.92 -15.15
N GLY A 151 -22.07 -5.74 -15.53
CA GLY A 151 -23.37 -5.24 -15.05
C GLY A 151 -23.31 -4.47 -13.74
N ASP A 152 -22.20 -4.54 -13.00
CA ASP A 152 -22.01 -3.63 -11.87
C ASP A 152 -21.92 -2.19 -12.38
N GLU A 153 -22.50 -1.25 -11.63
CA GLU A 153 -22.19 0.16 -11.82
C GLU A 153 -20.67 0.33 -11.70
N ASN A 154 -20.10 1.20 -12.54
CA ASN A 154 -18.64 1.43 -12.48
C ASN A 154 -18.29 1.79 -11.03
N PRO A 155 -17.35 1.09 -10.42
CA PRO A 155 -16.90 1.47 -9.10
C PRO A 155 -16.43 2.91 -9.17
N LYS A 156 -16.85 3.70 -8.21
CA LYS A 156 -16.47 5.10 -8.07
C LYS A 156 -15.01 5.15 -7.61
N TYR A 157 -14.09 4.95 -8.56
CA TYR A 157 -12.68 5.13 -8.28
C TYR A 157 -12.37 6.62 -8.23
N PRO A 158 -11.54 7.05 -7.30
CA PRO A 158 -11.09 8.43 -7.29
C PRO A 158 -10.31 8.74 -8.58
N VAL A 159 -10.66 9.85 -9.21
CA VAL A 159 -9.96 10.38 -10.41
C VAL A 159 -8.70 11.14 -10.03
N ILE A 160 -8.58 11.56 -8.76
CA ILE A 160 -7.37 12.14 -8.15
C ILE A 160 -7.15 11.48 -6.80
N THR A 161 -5.90 11.13 -6.50
CA THR A 161 -5.44 10.70 -5.17
C THR A 161 -4.09 11.34 -4.86
N ASP A 162 -3.94 11.91 -3.66
CA ASP A 162 -2.69 12.54 -3.19
C ASP A 162 -2.10 13.53 -4.21
N GLY A 163 -2.95 14.36 -4.84
CA GLY A 163 -2.53 15.34 -5.84
C GLY A 163 -2.13 14.74 -7.20
N VAL A 164 -2.37 13.46 -7.43
CA VAL A 164 -2.00 12.77 -8.69
C VAL A 164 -3.25 12.33 -9.44
N VAL A 165 -3.34 12.74 -10.71
CA VAL A 165 -4.42 12.33 -11.62
C VAL A 165 -4.29 10.84 -11.95
N GLN A 166 -5.42 10.13 -11.87
CA GLN A 166 -5.52 8.71 -12.17
C GLN A 166 -5.98 8.51 -13.63
N ALA A 167 -5.05 8.65 -14.59
CA ALA A 167 -5.34 8.61 -16.02
C ALA A 167 -6.09 7.33 -16.46
N GLU A 168 -5.73 6.16 -15.90
CA GLU A 168 -6.41 4.90 -16.19
C GLU A 168 -7.88 4.89 -15.73
N ILE A 169 -8.18 5.63 -14.65
CA ILE A 169 -9.56 5.76 -14.16
C ILE A 169 -10.34 6.69 -15.07
N LEU A 170 -9.74 7.81 -15.50
CA LEU A 170 -10.35 8.71 -16.47
C LEU A 170 -10.70 7.98 -17.77
N GLU A 171 -9.78 7.19 -18.32
CA GLU A 171 -10.04 6.34 -19.50
C GLU A 171 -11.20 5.38 -19.25
N THR A 172 -11.27 4.77 -18.05
CA THR A 172 -12.35 3.81 -17.70
C THR A 172 -13.73 4.45 -17.69
N ILE A 173 -13.82 5.72 -17.27
CA ILE A 173 -15.08 6.49 -17.26
C ILE A 173 -15.32 7.28 -18.56
N GLY A 174 -14.44 7.12 -19.56
CA GLY A 174 -14.54 7.79 -20.88
C GLY A 174 -14.27 9.30 -20.82
N LYS A 175 -13.41 9.74 -19.89
CA LYS A 175 -13.03 11.12 -19.70
C LYS A 175 -11.53 11.31 -19.94
N THR A 176 -11.11 12.57 -20.20
CA THR A 176 -9.71 12.96 -20.40
C THR A 176 -9.19 13.78 -19.23
N GLU A 177 -7.87 13.93 -19.13
CA GLU A 177 -7.27 14.83 -18.14
C GLU A 177 -7.67 16.30 -18.39
N GLU A 178 -7.80 16.72 -19.65
CA GLU A 178 -8.26 18.05 -20.01
C GLU A 178 -9.67 18.32 -19.47
N TRP A 179 -10.59 17.37 -19.67
CA TRP A 179 -11.92 17.47 -19.08
C TRP A 179 -11.88 17.61 -17.56
N LEU A 180 -11.03 16.83 -16.87
CA LEU A 180 -10.90 16.89 -15.41
C LEU A 180 -10.41 18.27 -14.96
N MET A 181 -9.39 18.83 -15.65
CA MET A 181 -8.85 20.15 -15.32
C MET A 181 -9.88 21.27 -15.52
N ASP A 182 -10.72 21.16 -16.54
CA ASP A 182 -11.77 22.13 -16.79
C ASP A 182 -12.88 22.05 -15.72
N GLU A 183 -13.26 20.83 -15.30
CA GLU A 183 -14.25 20.62 -14.25
C GLU A 183 -13.75 21.16 -12.89
N LEU A 184 -12.49 20.87 -12.54
CA LEU A 184 -11.87 21.39 -11.32
C LEU A 184 -11.85 22.92 -11.28
N LYS A 185 -11.52 23.57 -12.40
CA LYS A 185 -11.53 25.03 -12.51
C LYS A 185 -12.94 25.63 -12.33
N GLN A 186 -13.97 24.97 -12.88
CA GLN A 186 -15.35 25.40 -12.70
C GLN A 186 -15.80 25.32 -11.23
N GLU A 187 -15.28 24.34 -10.47
CA GLU A 187 -15.54 24.20 -9.05
C GLU A 187 -14.60 25.03 -8.16
N GLY A 188 -13.67 25.79 -8.77
CA GLY A 188 -12.79 26.72 -8.06
C GLY A 188 -11.49 26.11 -7.56
N PHE A 189 -11.12 24.94 -8.05
CA PHE A 189 -9.83 24.30 -7.72
C PHE A 189 -8.79 24.60 -8.79
N GLU A 190 -7.74 25.35 -8.42
CA GLU A 190 -6.67 25.75 -9.35
C GLU A 190 -5.52 24.73 -9.42
N GLU A 191 -5.22 24.06 -8.31
CA GLU A 191 -4.07 23.16 -8.19
C GLU A 191 -4.48 21.74 -7.77
N VAL A 192 -4.16 20.78 -8.60
CA VAL A 192 -4.39 19.35 -8.33
C VAL A 192 -3.59 18.86 -7.13
N SER A 193 -2.40 19.43 -6.90
CA SER A 193 -1.50 19.09 -5.78
C SER A 193 -2.14 19.27 -4.39
N ASN A 194 -3.13 20.16 -4.28
CA ASN A 194 -3.84 20.45 -3.03
C ASN A 194 -5.04 19.51 -2.79
N ILE A 195 -5.32 18.60 -3.73
CA ILE A 195 -6.45 17.68 -3.65
C ILE A 195 -5.98 16.35 -3.02
N PHE A 196 -6.56 16.02 -1.86
CA PHE A 196 -6.31 14.72 -1.22
C PHE A 196 -6.99 13.60 -2.00
N ILE A 197 -8.28 13.76 -2.33
CA ILE A 197 -9.04 12.80 -3.14
C ILE A 197 -10.13 13.53 -3.93
N ALA A 198 -10.35 13.12 -5.19
CA ALA A 198 -11.50 13.55 -5.98
C ALA A 198 -12.19 12.34 -6.61
N GLU A 199 -13.51 12.27 -6.45
CA GLU A 199 -14.36 11.20 -6.99
C GLU A 199 -15.37 11.77 -7.97
N TYR A 200 -15.59 11.07 -9.11
CA TYR A 200 -16.62 11.44 -10.09
C TYR A 200 -17.80 10.50 -10.00
N ASP A 201 -18.98 11.06 -9.72
CA ASP A 201 -20.23 10.31 -9.65
C ASP A 201 -21.36 11.06 -10.37
N LYS A 202 -21.99 10.41 -11.36
CA LYS A 202 -23.22 10.87 -12.04
C LYS A 202 -23.22 12.34 -12.51
N GLY A 203 -22.07 12.81 -12.98
CA GLY A 203 -21.93 14.18 -13.47
C GLY A 203 -21.42 15.20 -12.44
N GLN A 204 -21.13 14.76 -11.23
CA GLN A 204 -20.59 15.63 -10.17
C GLN A 204 -19.19 15.16 -9.74
N LEU A 205 -18.32 16.12 -9.49
CA LEU A 205 -16.99 15.88 -8.95
C LEU A 205 -17.00 16.20 -7.44
N ASN A 206 -16.79 15.18 -6.59
CA ASN A 206 -16.66 15.39 -5.15
C ASN A 206 -15.18 15.52 -4.81
N VAL A 207 -14.76 16.70 -4.35
CA VAL A 207 -13.35 17.03 -4.07
C VAL A 207 -13.13 17.20 -2.58
N VAL A 208 -12.09 16.56 -2.06
CA VAL A 208 -11.59 16.74 -0.69
C VAL A 208 -10.15 17.22 -0.79
N THR A 209 -9.84 18.34 -0.17
CA THR A 209 -8.48 18.93 -0.11
C THR A 209 -7.76 18.55 1.18
N TYR A 210 -6.45 18.74 1.21
CA TYR A 210 -5.64 18.60 2.42
C TYR A 210 -6.01 19.61 3.51
#